data_67b5227bd4ae95cca2053ca23a6246b7
#
_entry.id   67b5227bd4ae95cca2053ca23a6246b7
#
_cell.length_a   1.000
_cell.length_b   1.000
_cell.length_c   1.000
_cell.angle_alpha   90.00
_cell.angle_beta   90.00
_cell.angle_gamma   90.00
#
_symmetry.space_group_name_H-M   'P 1'
#
loop_
_entity.id
_entity.type
_entity.pdbx_description
1 polymer ?
#
loop_
_entity_poly.entity_id
_entity_poly.type
_entity_poly.pdbx_seq_one_letter_code
_entity_poly.pdbx_strand_id
1 'polypeptide(L)'
;ESLPVQKKPGDQVFGATINGSGSLIYTASRVGRDTAHARIVQLVEEAQGSKAPVQRLADTVSSYFVPIILTVAILTFITWLLIGPSPSYLSAIKTSVAVLVIACPCAMGLATPTAVMVGTGRGASMGVLFRNAESLEQMQKIDTMVFDKTGTLTMGMPSVTDIVPVGNLSSKELLSLVGSVEARSEHPLAAAVLRKCEEENVSLIKVTEFEATPGMGAVAVVEGKSVAVGSVAFMRSRGLRPASSESTLGEALVTVDGKINGKIKFSDEPRKESLPTVSTLQEMGINVVLLSGDRRQV
;
A
#
# COMPACT_ATOMS: atom_id res chain seq x y z
N GLU A 1 12.87 -1.43 -11.62
CA GLU A 1 13.62 -1.46 -10.34
C GLU A 1 15.05 -1.09 -10.60
N SER A 2 15.49 0.01 -10.03
CA SER A 2 16.84 0.58 -10.27
C SER A 2 17.89 0.09 -9.27
N LEU A 3 17.48 -0.64 -8.23
CA LEU A 3 18.38 -1.14 -7.19
C LEU A 3 18.59 -2.65 -7.32
N PRO A 4 19.86 -3.13 -7.36
CA PRO A 4 20.15 -4.55 -7.33
C PRO A 4 19.70 -5.19 -6.03
N VAL A 5 19.03 -6.34 -6.12
CA VAL A 5 18.57 -7.13 -4.97
C VAL A 5 19.27 -8.48 -5.00
N GLN A 6 19.91 -8.84 -3.90
CA GLN A 6 20.56 -10.14 -3.77
C GLN A 6 19.49 -11.24 -3.62
N LYS A 7 19.62 -12.31 -4.41
CA LYS A 7 18.72 -13.46 -4.41
C LYS A 7 19.39 -14.70 -3.85
N LYS A 8 18.64 -15.47 -3.06
CA LYS A 8 19.05 -16.74 -2.45
C LYS A 8 18.16 -17.87 -2.97
N PRO A 9 18.57 -19.14 -2.82
CA PRO A 9 17.70 -20.28 -3.11
C PRO A 9 16.36 -20.19 -2.36
N GLY A 10 15.24 -20.34 -3.09
CA GLY A 10 13.89 -20.17 -2.56
C GLY A 10 13.26 -18.80 -2.80
N ASP A 11 14.03 -17.77 -3.15
CA ASP A 11 13.51 -16.44 -3.42
C ASP A 11 12.76 -16.36 -4.77
N GLN A 12 11.73 -15.54 -4.83
CA GLN A 12 11.02 -15.27 -6.07
C GLN A 12 11.84 -14.34 -6.99
N VAL A 13 11.82 -14.66 -8.29
CA VAL A 13 12.37 -13.81 -9.35
C VAL A 13 11.25 -13.38 -10.29
N PHE A 14 11.38 -12.21 -10.90
CA PHE A 14 10.36 -11.61 -11.74
C PHE A 14 10.84 -11.48 -13.18
N GLY A 15 10.00 -11.85 -14.14
CA GLY A 15 10.24 -11.61 -15.55
C GLY A 15 10.43 -10.11 -15.84
N ALA A 16 11.18 -9.79 -16.90
CA ALA A 16 11.55 -8.43 -17.27
C ALA A 16 12.54 -7.71 -16.32
N THR A 17 13.06 -8.40 -15.29
CA THR A 17 14.22 -7.89 -14.53
C THR A 17 15.54 -8.39 -15.13
N ILE A 18 16.59 -7.61 -14.98
CA ILE A 18 17.92 -7.91 -15.55
C ILE A 18 18.74 -8.64 -14.50
N ASN A 19 19.30 -9.81 -14.87
CA ASN A 19 20.28 -10.47 -14.03
C ASN A 19 21.60 -9.67 -14.05
N GLY A 20 22.10 -9.32 -12.88
CA GLY A 20 23.38 -8.62 -12.74
C GLY A 20 24.56 -9.58 -12.86
N SER A 21 25.28 -9.78 -11.78
CA SER A 21 26.40 -10.71 -11.69
C SER A 21 25.95 -12.07 -11.16
N GLY A 22 26.46 -13.14 -11.72
CA GLY A 22 26.19 -14.51 -11.29
C GLY A 22 25.24 -15.27 -12.22
N SER A 23 24.89 -16.50 -11.81
CA SER A 23 24.04 -17.41 -12.57
C SER A 23 22.84 -17.79 -11.71
N LEU A 24 21.66 -17.81 -12.31
CA LEU A 24 20.40 -18.19 -11.67
C LEU A 24 19.78 -19.37 -12.41
N ILE A 25 19.33 -20.36 -11.65
CA ILE A 25 18.45 -21.43 -12.13
C ILE A 25 17.12 -21.24 -11.44
N TYR A 26 16.03 -21.14 -12.21
CA TYR A 26 14.70 -20.89 -11.65
C TYR A 26 13.64 -21.78 -12.34
N THR A 27 12.56 -22.03 -11.63
CA THR A 27 11.37 -22.68 -12.17
C THR A 27 10.31 -21.64 -12.46
N ALA A 28 9.82 -21.59 -13.70
CA ALA A 28 8.74 -20.68 -14.07
C ALA A 28 7.43 -21.12 -13.41
N SER A 29 6.93 -20.34 -12.46
CA SER A 29 5.66 -20.59 -11.77
C SER A 29 4.46 -19.94 -12.46
N ARG A 30 4.69 -18.87 -13.23
CA ARG A 30 3.67 -18.16 -14.02
C ARG A 30 4.26 -17.74 -15.36
N VAL A 31 3.53 -17.94 -16.44
CA VAL A 31 3.96 -17.67 -17.81
C VAL A 31 2.89 -16.88 -18.58
N GLY A 32 3.28 -16.22 -19.66
CA GLY A 32 2.37 -15.49 -20.52
C GLY A 32 1.65 -14.35 -19.79
N ARG A 33 0.32 -14.33 -19.86
CA ARG A 33 -0.52 -13.26 -19.28
C ARG A 33 -0.55 -13.24 -17.75
N ASP A 34 -0.14 -14.33 -17.10
CA ASP A 34 -0.18 -14.44 -15.63
C ASP A 34 1.08 -13.90 -14.96
N THR A 35 2.08 -13.47 -15.74
CA THR A 35 3.28 -12.84 -15.18
C THR A 35 2.99 -11.49 -14.56
N ALA A 36 3.78 -11.10 -13.55
CA ALA A 36 3.64 -9.78 -12.91
C ALA A 36 3.79 -8.65 -13.93
N HIS A 37 4.72 -8.77 -14.87
CA HIS A 37 4.93 -7.79 -15.92
C HIS A 37 3.70 -7.64 -16.83
N ALA A 38 3.13 -8.76 -17.31
CA ALA A 38 1.94 -8.73 -18.16
C ALA A 38 0.74 -8.09 -17.44
N ARG A 39 0.57 -8.32 -16.14
CA ARG A 39 -0.47 -7.67 -15.33
C ARG A 39 -0.27 -6.17 -15.20
N ILE A 40 0.97 -5.70 -15.04
CA ILE A 40 1.29 -4.27 -15.01
C ILE A 40 0.92 -3.63 -16.35
N VAL A 41 1.33 -4.23 -17.47
CA VAL A 41 1.00 -3.75 -18.81
C VAL A 41 -0.52 -3.68 -19.00
N GLN A 42 -1.25 -4.73 -18.64
CA GLN A 42 -2.70 -4.75 -18.72
C GLN A 42 -3.36 -3.63 -17.89
N LEU A 43 -2.92 -3.40 -16.66
CA LEU A 43 -3.46 -2.31 -15.83
C LEU A 43 -3.22 -0.94 -16.46
N VAL A 44 -2.06 -0.71 -17.06
CA VAL A 44 -1.77 0.56 -17.75
C VAL A 44 -2.65 0.71 -19.00
N GLU A 45 -2.82 -0.35 -19.79
CA GLU A 45 -3.70 -0.35 -20.97
C GLU A 45 -5.16 -0.08 -20.58
N GLU A 46 -5.67 -0.73 -19.54
CA GLU A 46 -7.02 -0.50 -19.02
C GLU A 46 -7.21 0.93 -18.54
N ALA A 47 -6.22 1.49 -17.82
CA ALA A 47 -6.26 2.88 -17.37
C ALA A 47 -6.28 3.86 -18.55
N GLN A 48 -5.44 3.65 -19.56
CA GLN A 48 -5.36 4.49 -20.77
C GLN A 48 -6.62 4.36 -21.65
N GLY A 49 -7.23 3.18 -21.71
CA GLY A 49 -8.47 2.93 -22.46
C GLY A 49 -9.73 3.47 -21.76
N SER A 50 -9.65 3.83 -20.48
CA SER A 50 -10.80 4.36 -19.74
C SER A 50 -11.00 5.86 -20.03
N LYS A 51 -12.27 6.30 -20.07
CA LYS A 51 -12.62 7.71 -20.28
C LYS A 51 -12.72 8.45 -18.94
N ALA A 52 -11.96 9.53 -18.80
CA ALA A 52 -12.09 10.44 -17.67
C ALA A 52 -13.45 11.17 -17.66
N PRO A 53 -13.99 11.57 -16.49
CA PRO A 53 -15.23 12.34 -16.40
C PRO A 53 -15.24 13.60 -17.27
N VAL A 54 -14.14 14.34 -17.31
CA VAL A 54 -14.00 15.54 -18.16
C VAL A 54 -14.11 15.20 -19.66
N GLN A 55 -13.63 14.05 -20.08
CA GLN A 55 -13.77 13.60 -21.47
C GLN A 55 -15.22 13.26 -21.80
N ARG A 56 -15.95 12.59 -20.90
CA ARG A 56 -17.39 12.32 -21.06
C ARG A 56 -18.20 13.61 -21.15
N LEU A 57 -17.83 14.62 -20.36
CA LEU A 57 -18.45 15.95 -20.46
C LEU A 57 -18.18 16.58 -21.83
N ALA A 58 -16.94 16.54 -22.32
CA ALA A 58 -16.58 17.04 -23.64
C ALA A 58 -17.34 16.33 -24.76
N ASP A 59 -17.48 15.01 -24.70
CA ASP A 59 -18.29 14.21 -25.66
C ASP A 59 -19.76 14.65 -25.63
N THR A 60 -20.33 14.88 -24.45
CA THR A 60 -21.71 15.35 -24.30
C THR A 60 -21.90 16.75 -24.87
N VAL A 61 -21.03 17.69 -24.58
CA VAL A 61 -21.08 19.05 -25.16
C VAL A 61 -20.97 18.96 -26.67
N SER A 62 -20.03 18.18 -27.19
CA SER A 62 -19.85 18.01 -28.64
C SER A 62 -21.07 17.43 -29.33
N SER A 63 -21.82 16.54 -28.69
CA SER A 63 -23.02 15.92 -29.26
C SER A 63 -24.15 16.93 -29.55
N TYR A 64 -24.23 18.02 -28.80
CA TYR A 64 -25.17 19.12 -29.07
C TYR A 64 -24.54 20.21 -29.97
N PHE A 65 -23.26 20.50 -29.72
CA PHE A 65 -22.56 21.57 -30.42
C PHE A 65 -22.40 21.31 -31.92
N VAL A 66 -22.03 20.08 -32.32
CA VAL A 66 -21.78 19.72 -33.72
C VAL A 66 -23.04 19.91 -34.59
N PRO A 67 -24.24 19.41 -34.22
CA PRO A 67 -25.45 19.68 -35.00
C PRO A 67 -25.81 21.18 -35.13
N ILE A 68 -25.58 21.94 -34.04
CA ILE A 68 -25.84 23.39 -34.06
C ILE A 68 -24.91 24.08 -35.07
N ILE A 69 -23.61 23.81 -35.01
CA ILE A 69 -22.64 24.42 -35.91
C ILE A 69 -22.87 24.00 -37.36
N LEU A 70 -23.24 22.74 -37.59
CA LEU A 70 -23.60 22.28 -38.94
C LEU A 70 -24.81 23.08 -39.51
N THR A 71 -25.83 23.32 -38.66
CA THR A 71 -26.99 24.15 -39.04
C THR A 71 -26.55 25.58 -39.34
N VAL A 72 -25.72 26.20 -38.52
CA VAL A 72 -25.19 27.55 -38.76
C VAL A 72 -24.38 27.60 -40.04
N ALA A 73 -23.53 26.60 -40.31
CA ALA A 73 -22.77 26.54 -41.56
C ALA A 73 -23.63 26.43 -42.79
N ILE A 74 -24.72 25.64 -42.75
CA ILE A 74 -25.69 25.52 -43.83
C ILE A 74 -26.42 26.85 -44.06
N LEU A 75 -26.89 27.49 -43.00
CA LEU A 75 -27.52 28.79 -43.08
C LEU A 75 -26.57 29.86 -43.64
N THR A 76 -25.32 29.85 -43.20
CA THR A 76 -24.28 30.74 -43.74
C THR A 76 -24.04 30.49 -45.21
N PHE A 77 -23.97 29.23 -45.63
CA PHE A 77 -23.82 28.87 -47.03
C PHE A 77 -24.99 29.42 -47.89
N ILE A 78 -26.23 29.18 -47.48
CA ILE A 78 -27.44 29.63 -48.21
C ILE A 78 -27.46 31.17 -48.27
N THR A 79 -27.18 31.85 -47.17
CA THR A 79 -27.18 33.32 -47.11
C THR A 79 -26.17 33.91 -48.08
N TRP A 80 -24.94 33.44 -48.10
CA TRP A 80 -23.90 33.92 -49.00
C TRP A 80 -24.13 33.52 -50.46
N LEU A 81 -24.81 32.40 -50.72
CA LEU A 81 -25.20 32.00 -52.07
C LEU A 81 -26.23 32.97 -52.66
N LEU A 82 -27.15 33.46 -51.80
CA LEU A 82 -28.26 34.36 -52.27
C LEU A 82 -27.82 35.82 -52.31
N ILE A 83 -27.01 36.32 -51.40
CA ILE A 83 -26.71 37.74 -51.21
C ILE A 83 -25.23 38.07 -51.53
N GLY A 84 -24.37 37.05 -51.66
CA GLY A 84 -22.94 37.23 -51.83
C GLY A 84 -22.52 37.86 -53.16
N PRO A 85 -21.32 38.49 -53.22
CA PRO A 85 -20.77 39.05 -54.46
C PRO A 85 -20.51 37.94 -55.48
N SER A 86 -20.69 38.27 -56.76
CA SER A 86 -20.44 37.30 -57.86
C SER A 86 -18.93 37.02 -58.02
N PRO A 87 -18.50 35.72 -58.12
CA PRO A 87 -19.33 34.51 -58.04
C PRO A 87 -19.68 34.11 -56.60
N SER A 88 -20.96 34.19 -56.24
CA SER A 88 -21.49 34.01 -54.87
C SER A 88 -21.19 32.64 -54.26
N TYR A 89 -21.09 31.58 -55.06
CA TYR A 89 -20.76 30.22 -54.58
C TYR A 89 -19.38 30.12 -53.95
N LEU A 90 -18.38 30.88 -54.41
CA LEU A 90 -17.05 30.88 -53.81
C LEU A 90 -17.07 31.52 -52.41
N SER A 91 -17.80 32.60 -52.24
CA SER A 91 -17.98 33.23 -50.92
C SER A 91 -18.78 32.33 -49.98
N ALA A 92 -19.83 31.70 -50.50
CA ALA A 92 -20.64 30.75 -49.71
C ALA A 92 -19.81 29.57 -49.20
N ILE A 93 -18.99 28.94 -50.04
CA ILE A 93 -18.09 27.83 -49.64
C ILE A 93 -17.09 28.33 -48.62
N LYS A 94 -16.37 29.43 -48.90
CA LYS A 94 -15.33 29.95 -47.99
C LYS A 94 -15.84 30.22 -46.58
N THR A 95 -16.96 30.94 -46.48
CA THR A 95 -17.51 31.32 -45.17
C THR A 95 -18.11 30.13 -44.42
N SER A 96 -18.78 29.21 -45.12
CA SER A 96 -19.32 28.00 -44.52
C SER A 96 -18.21 27.08 -43.98
N VAL A 97 -17.14 26.86 -44.76
CA VAL A 97 -15.99 26.08 -44.32
C VAL A 97 -15.29 26.76 -43.16
N ALA A 98 -15.15 28.10 -43.17
CA ALA A 98 -14.56 28.85 -42.05
C ALA A 98 -15.33 28.64 -40.75
N VAL A 99 -16.67 28.66 -40.78
CA VAL A 99 -17.52 28.36 -39.61
C VAL A 99 -17.24 26.97 -39.08
N LEU A 100 -17.18 25.95 -39.95
CA LEU A 100 -16.92 24.56 -39.51
C LEU A 100 -15.53 24.37 -38.91
N VAL A 101 -14.50 24.97 -39.52
CA VAL A 101 -13.11 24.84 -39.07
C VAL A 101 -12.88 25.55 -37.75
N ILE A 102 -13.37 26.79 -37.63
CA ILE A 102 -13.16 27.59 -36.39
C ILE A 102 -13.94 27.01 -35.21
N ALA A 103 -15.11 26.46 -35.45
CA ALA A 103 -15.96 25.91 -34.41
C ALA A 103 -15.53 24.51 -33.92
N CYS A 104 -14.55 23.88 -34.55
CA CYS A 104 -14.12 22.54 -34.15
C CYS A 104 -13.51 22.51 -32.74
N PRO A 105 -14.07 21.78 -31.76
CA PRO A 105 -13.46 21.60 -30.43
C PRO A 105 -12.35 20.54 -30.45
N CYS A 106 -11.60 20.39 -31.54
CA CYS A 106 -10.63 19.30 -31.78
C CYS A 106 -9.56 19.20 -30.72
N ALA A 107 -9.08 20.32 -30.17
CA ALA A 107 -8.09 20.34 -29.11
C ALA A 107 -8.59 19.70 -27.82
N MET A 108 -9.86 19.87 -27.47
CA MET A 108 -10.45 19.29 -26.27
C MET A 108 -10.53 17.76 -26.35
N GLY A 109 -10.82 17.22 -27.53
CA GLY A 109 -10.88 15.77 -27.78
C GLY A 109 -9.52 15.06 -27.70
N LEU A 110 -8.40 15.77 -27.90
CA LEU A 110 -7.06 15.20 -27.87
C LEU A 110 -6.31 15.49 -26.56
N ALA A 111 -6.54 16.63 -25.93
CA ALA A 111 -5.80 17.07 -24.73
C ALA A 111 -5.97 16.11 -23.56
N THR A 112 -7.19 15.71 -23.25
CA THR A 112 -7.48 14.85 -22.10
C THR A 112 -6.89 13.43 -22.25
N PRO A 113 -7.10 12.68 -23.36
CA PRO A 113 -6.46 11.39 -23.54
C PRO A 113 -4.94 11.47 -23.48
N THR A 114 -4.34 12.50 -24.07
CA THR A 114 -2.88 12.70 -24.02
C THR A 114 -2.39 12.95 -22.59
N ALA A 115 -3.08 13.78 -21.83
CA ALA A 115 -2.74 14.04 -20.43
C ALA A 115 -2.85 12.77 -19.57
N VAL A 116 -3.91 11.97 -19.75
CA VAL A 116 -4.10 10.68 -19.07
C VAL A 116 -2.98 9.71 -19.44
N MET A 117 -2.64 9.60 -20.73
CA MET A 117 -1.57 8.70 -21.21
C MET A 117 -0.22 9.08 -20.56
N VAL A 118 0.15 10.36 -20.59
CA VAL A 118 1.40 10.85 -20.00
C VAL A 118 1.38 10.69 -18.49
N GLY A 119 0.27 11.02 -17.83
CA GLY A 119 0.12 10.92 -16.37
C GLY A 119 0.20 9.49 -15.87
N THR A 120 -0.51 8.55 -16.49
CA THR A 120 -0.47 7.13 -16.12
C THR A 120 0.89 6.51 -16.44
N GLY A 121 1.50 6.86 -17.58
CA GLY A 121 2.85 6.40 -17.94
C GLY A 121 3.91 6.91 -16.95
N ARG A 122 3.83 8.18 -16.54
CA ARG A 122 4.74 8.73 -15.52
C ARG A 122 4.52 8.07 -14.17
N GLY A 123 3.26 7.87 -13.75
CA GLY A 123 2.93 7.13 -12.54
C GLY A 123 3.52 5.73 -12.54
N ALA A 124 3.32 4.97 -13.62
CA ALA A 124 3.86 3.62 -13.77
C ALA A 124 5.41 3.60 -13.66
N SER A 125 6.10 4.58 -14.25
CA SER A 125 7.57 4.69 -14.14
C SER A 125 8.05 4.96 -12.71
N MET A 126 7.17 5.48 -11.85
CA MET A 126 7.43 5.72 -10.42
C MET A 126 6.88 4.61 -9.52
N GLY A 127 6.38 3.50 -10.11
CA GLY A 127 5.78 2.39 -9.37
C GLY A 127 4.33 2.62 -8.93
N VAL A 128 3.67 3.68 -9.42
CA VAL A 128 2.27 4.01 -9.11
C VAL A 128 1.38 3.61 -10.29
N LEU A 129 0.47 2.65 -10.06
CA LEU A 129 -0.43 2.16 -11.09
C LEU A 129 -1.84 2.73 -10.86
N PHE A 130 -2.36 3.43 -11.86
CA PHE A 130 -3.74 3.92 -11.86
C PHE A 130 -4.68 2.87 -12.44
N ARG A 131 -5.80 2.66 -11.80
CA ARG A 131 -6.82 1.70 -12.26
C ARG A 131 -7.62 2.21 -13.45
N ASN A 132 -7.85 3.52 -13.49
CA ASN A 132 -8.59 4.20 -14.55
C ASN A 132 -8.26 5.70 -14.58
N ALA A 133 -8.64 6.39 -15.65
CA ALA A 133 -8.45 7.83 -15.82
C ALA A 133 -9.23 8.67 -14.80
N GLU A 134 -10.37 8.17 -14.31
CA GLU A 134 -11.17 8.84 -13.28
C GLU A 134 -10.41 8.96 -11.97
N SER A 135 -9.71 7.89 -11.54
CA SER A 135 -8.87 7.93 -10.33
C SER A 135 -7.76 8.98 -10.43
N LEU A 136 -7.14 9.12 -11.61
CA LEU A 136 -6.13 10.15 -11.84
C LEU A 136 -6.72 11.56 -11.74
N GLU A 137 -7.91 11.80 -12.31
CA GLU A 137 -8.59 13.09 -12.24
C GLU A 137 -9.03 13.44 -10.82
N GLN A 138 -9.53 12.44 -10.08
CA GLN A 138 -10.02 12.66 -8.70
C GLN A 138 -8.91 12.96 -7.72
N MET A 139 -7.69 12.48 -7.96
CA MET A 139 -6.55 12.74 -7.05
C MET A 139 -6.29 14.22 -6.80
N GLN A 140 -6.51 15.09 -7.78
CA GLN A 140 -6.35 16.54 -7.60
C GLN A 140 -7.39 17.19 -6.66
N LYS A 141 -8.49 16.49 -6.37
CA LYS A 141 -9.60 16.98 -5.53
C LYS A 141 -9.54 16.46 -4.09
N ILE A 142 -8.52 15.66 -3.78
CA ILE A 142 -8.36 15.08 -2.45
C ILE A 142 -7.96 16.19 -1.47
N ASP A 143 -8.72 16.35 -0.41
CA ASP A 143 -8.47 17.24 0.73
C ASP A 143 -8.09 16.46 2.00
N THR A 144 -8.34 15.16 2.02
CA THR A 144 -8.10 14.31 3.18
C THR A 144 -7.56 12.96 2.73
N MET A 145 -6.47 12.52 3.37
CA MET A 145 -5.87 11.20 3.15
C MET A 145 -5.89 10.39 4.44
N VAL A 146 -6.43 9.17 4.35
CA VAL A 146 -6.54 8.25 5.49
C VAL A 146 -5.52 7.14 5.31
N PHE A 147 -4.63 6.98 6.29
CA PHE A 147 -3.64 5.91 6.32
C PHE A 147 -4.04 4.84 7.33
N ASP A 148 -3.97 3.59 6.94
CA ASP A 148 -3.87 2.49 7.89
C ASP A 148 -2.50 2.52 8.55
N LYS A 149 -2.45 2.23 9.87
CA LYS A 149 -1.20 2.21 10.62
C LYS A 149 -0.31 1.04 10.21
N THR A 150 -0.83 -0.18 10.39
CA THR A 150 -0.02 -1.40 10.38
C THR A 150 0.31 -1.87 8.97
N GLY A 151 1.60 -1.98 8.65
CA GLY A 151 2.08 -2.41 7.33
C GLY A 151 2.01 -1.32 6.24
N THR A 152 1.40 -0.15 6.53
CA THR A 152 1.35 1.02 5.65
C THR A 152 2.33 2.09 6.13
N LEU A 153 2.04 2.74 7.25
CA LEU A 153 2.96 3.71 7.87
C LEU A 153 4.06 3.03 8.69
N THR A 154 3.82 1.81 9.12
CA THR A 154 4.80 0.99 9.83
C THR A 154 5.28 -0.16 8.95
N MET A 155 6.34 -0.83 9.36
CA MET A 155 6.94 -1.95 8.63
C MET A 155 6.03 -3.18 8.54
N GLY A 156 5.01 -3.29 9.42
CA GLY A 156 4.15 -4.47 9.55
C GLY A 156 4.88 -5.67 10.16
N MET A 157 6.05 -5.42 10.72
CA MET A 157 6.87 -6.43 11.39
C MET A 157 7.13 -5.96 12.82
N PRO A 158 6.40 -6.53 13.81
CA PRO A 158 6.64 -6.17 15.21
C PRO A 158 8.10 -6.43 15.61
N SER A 159 8.66 -5.54 16.40
CA SER A 159 9.98 -5.68 17.04
C SER A 159 9.84 -5.62 18.56
N VAL A 160 10.77 -6.26 19.27
CA VAL A 160 10.87 -6.15 20.73
C VAL A 160 11.51 -4.81 21.07
N THR A 161 10.75 -3.92 21.71
CA THR A 161 11.24 -2.58 22.09
C THR A 161 11.79 -2.53 23.51
N ASP A 162 11.23 -3.35 24.41
CA ASP A 162 11.65 -3.32 25.81
C ASP A 162 11.45 -4.70 26.46
N ILE A 163 12.37 -5.07 27.32
CA ILE A 163 12.33 -6.29 28.12
C ILE A 163 12.42 -5.88 29.58
N VAL A 164 11.29 -5.99 30.29
CA VAL A 164 11.16 -5.53 31.68
C VAL A 164 11.08 -6.74 32.62
N PRO A 165 12.18 -7.18 33.18
CA PRO A 165 12.16 -8.24 34.17
C PRO A 165 11.53 -7.76 35.47
N VAL A 166 10.92 -8.70 36.20
CA VAL A 166 10.38 -8.49 37.56
C VAL A 166 10.98 -9.58 38.46
N GLY A 167 11.51 -9.19 39.62
CA GLY A 167 12.19 -10.09 40.53
C GLY A 167 13.66 -10.21 40.23
N ASN A 168 14.23 -11.43 40.31
CA ASN A 168 15.67 -11.65 40.27
C ASN A 168 16.22 -12.03 38.88
N LEU A 169 15.37 -12.09 37.86
CA LEU A 169 15.82 -12.42 36.51
C LEU A 169 16.43 -11.18 35.82
N SER A 170 17.51 -11.38 35.11
CA SER A 170 18.05 -10.38 34.18
C SER A 170 17.23 -10.32 32.88
N SER A 171 17.35 -9.22 32.12
CA SER A 171 16.70 -9.10 30.80
C SER A 171 17.14 -10.21 29.85
N LYS A 172 18.42 -10.65 29.90
CA LYS A 172 18.91 -11.71 29.04
C LYS A 172 18.35 -13.09 29.42
N GLU A 173 18.23 -13.38 30.71
CA GLU A 173 17.62 -14.62 31.18
C GLU A 173 16.14 -14.67 30.83
N LEU A 174 15.41 -13.55 31.00
CA LEU A 174 14.02 -13.45 30.62
C LEU A 174 13.85 -13.65 29.09
N LEU A 175 14.70 -13.02 28.30
CA LEU A 175 14.70 -13.18 26.85
C LEU A 175 15.02 -14.61 26.41
N SER A 176 15.96 -15.28 27.06
CA SER A 176 16.29 -16.68 26.79
C SER A 176 15.10 -17.61 27.05
N LEU A 177 14.42 -17.44 28.19
CA LEU A 177 13.23 -18.22 28.52
C LEU A 177 12.11 -18.02 27.49
N VAL A 178 11.81 -16.76 27.18
CA VAL A 178 10.75 -16.42 26.21
C VAL A 178 11.12 -16.87 24.81
N GLY A 179 12.36 -16.62 24.36
CA GLY A 179 12.83 -17.07 23.05
C GLY A 179 12.76 -18.59 22.89
N SER A 180 13.05 -19.33 23.98
CA SER A 180 12.95 -20.79 24.00
C SER A 180 11.50 -21.28 23.81
N VAL A 181 10.53 -20.64 24.46
CA VAL A 181 9.09 -20.94 24.27
C VAL A 181 8.65 -20.57 22.85
N GLU A 182 8.97 -19.35 22.42
CA GLU A 182 8.54 -18.81 21.12
C GLU A 182 9.21 -19.49 19.92
N ALA A 183 10.33 -20.16 20.10
CA ALA A 183 10.98 -20.98 19.04
C ALA A 183 10.08 -22.13 18.52
N ARG A 184 9.02 -22.47 19.24
CA ARG A 184 8.00 -23.45 18.84
C ARG A 184 6.70 -22.82 18.35
N SER A 185 6.60 -21.51 18.39
CA SER A 185 5.39 -20.74 18.06
C SER A 185 5.45 -20.23 16.60
N GLU A 186 4.32 -20.27 15.90
CA GLU A 186 4.17 -19.68 14.56
C GLU A 186 3.62 -18.24 14.61
N HIS A 187 3.48 -17.67 15.80
CA HIS A 187 2.92 -16.33 15.96
C HIS A 187 3.89 -15.24 15.44
N PRO A 188 3.40 -14.16 14.79
CA PRO A 188 4.29 -13.07 14.31
C PRO A 188 5.19 -12.44 15.39
N LEU A 189 4.72 -12.39 16.65
CA LEU A 189 5.53 -11.91 17.78
C LEU A 189 6.67 -12.86 18.14
N ALA A 190 6.53 -14.15 17.87
CA ALA A 190 7.61 -15.13 18.10
C ALA A 190 8.83 -14.80 17.23
N ALA A 191 8.60 -14.48 15.96
CA ALA A 191 9.66 -14.06 15.05
C ALA A 191 10.40 -12.78 15.54
N ALA A 192 9.67 -11.86 16.19
CA ALA A 192 10.27 -10.67 16.79
C ALA A 192 11.18 -11.01 17.98
N VAL A 193 10.73 -11.91 18.84
CA VAL A 193 11.51 -12.37 20.00
C VAL A 193 12.77 -13.11 19.55
N LEU A 194 12.65 -14.00 18.57
CA LEU A 194 13.79 -14.76 18.05
C LEU A 194 14.84 -13.86 17.41
N ARG A 195 14.42 -12.87 16.60
CA ARG A 195 15.36 -11.85 16.08
C ARG A 195 16.09 -11.14 17.21
N LYS A 196 15.37 -10.76 18.29
CA LYS A 196 15.98 -10.10 19.43
C LYS A 196 16.97 -10.99 20.17
N CYS A 197 16.70 -12.29 20.26
CA CYS A 197 17.65 -13.26 20.79
C CYS A 197 18.94 -13.34 19.94
N GLU A 198 18.82 -13.34 18.62
CA GLU A 198 19.95 -13.35 17.71
C GLU A 198 20.78 -12.05 17.84
N GLU A 199 20.14 -10.88 17.87
CA GLU A 199 20.78 -9.58 18.05
C GLU A 199 21.60 -9.49 19.35
N GLU A 200 21.04 -10.00 20.44
CA GLU A 200 21.69 -9.97 21.75
C GLU A 200 22.59 -11.18 22.05
N ASN A 201 22.74 -12.09 21.07
CA ASN A 201 23.50 -13.34 21.18
C ASN A 201 23.03 -14.17 22.39
N VAL A 202 21.72 -14.30 22.56
CA VAL A 202 21.11 -15.10 23.64
C VAL A 202 20.86 -16.51 23.15
N SER A 203 21.38 -17.50 23.91
CA SER A 203 21.20 -18.92 23.58
C SER A 203 19.79 -19.38 23.97
N LEU A 204 19.15 -20.17 23.08
CA LEU A 204 17.89 -20.81 23.36
C LEU A 204 18.09 -22.13 24.12
N ILE A 205 17.17 -22.41 25.02
CA ILE A 205 17.16 -23.60 25.87
C ILE A 205 16.20 -24.63 25.28
N LYS A 206 16.49 -25.91 25.43
CA LYS A 206 15.60 -26.96 24.95
C LYS A 206 14.28 -26.97 25.73
N VAL A 207 13.19 -27.00 25.01
CA VAL A 207 11.80 -26.94 25.54
C VAL A 207 11.14 -28.32 25.44
N THR A 208 10.34 -28.64 26.44
CA THR A 208 9.43 -29.79 26.45
C THR A 208 8.00 -29.29 26.75
N GLU A 209 7.00 -30.14 26.47
CA GLU A 209 5.58 -29.89 26.81
C GLU A 209 5.06 -28.53 26.32
N PHE A 210 5.31 -28.22 25.03
CA PHE A 210 4.83 -26.98 24.43
C PHE A 210 3.33 -27.05 24.11
N GLU A 211 2.58 -26.04 24.55
CA GLU A 211 1.16 -25.84 24.26
C GLU A 211 0.90 -24.39 23.88
N ALA A 212 0.28 -24.15 22.74
CA ALA A 212 -0.10 -22.81 22.28
C ALA A 212 -1.62 -22.65 22.31
N THR A 213 -2.08 -21.51 22.81
CA THR A 213 -3.48 -21.08 22.73
C THR A 213 -3.58 -19.96 21.69
N PRO A 214 -4.19 -20.19 20.52
CA PRO A 214 -4.24 -19.23 19.44
C PRO A 214 -4.77 -17.85 19.89
N GLY A 215 -4.04 -16.79 19.53
CA GLY A 215 -4.40 -15.41 19.86
C GLY A 215 -4.26 -15.01 21.33
N MET A 216 -3.81 -15.89 22.20
CA MET A 216 -3.71 -15.63 23.63
C MET A 216 -2.27 -15.76 24.17
N GLY A 217 -1.58 -16.85 23.89
CA GLY A 217 -0.24 -17.10 24.39
C GLY A 217 0.20 -18.57 24.27
N ALA A 218 1.39 -18.86 24.78
CA ALA A 218 1.97 -20.19 24.80
C ALA A 218 2.55 -20.53 26.17
N VAL A 219 2.66 -21.81 26.44
CA VAL A 219 3.34 -22.35 27.65
C VAL A 219 4.24 -23.50 27.26
N ALA A 220 5.34 -23.64 27.97
CA ALA A 220 6.24 -24.77 27.80
C ALA A 220 7.04 -25.02 29.07
N VAL A 221 7.67 -26.19 29.17
CA VAL A 221 8.60 -26.50 30.22
C VAL A 221 10.03 -26.24 29.74
N VAL A 222 10.74 -25.34 30.40
CA VAL A 222 12.11 -24.93 30.12
C VAL A 222 12.96 -25.24 31.36
N GLU A 223 13.91 -26.15 31.25
CA GLU A 223 14.75 -26.61 32.40
C GLU A 223 13.93 -27.03 33.63
N GLY A 224 12.82 -27.73 33.41
CA GLY A 224 11.95 -28.20 34.49
C GLY A 224 11.03 -27.11 35.08
N LYS A 225 11.06 -25.87 34.61
CA LYS A 225 10.19 -24.77 35.03
C LYS A 225 9.08 -24.54 34.00
N SER A 226 7.87 -24.33 34.49
CA SER A 226 6.73 -23.97 33.62
C SER A 226 6.82 -22.49 33.24
N VAL A 227 7.11 -22.20 31.98
CA VAL A 227 7.18 -20.84 31.44
C VAL A 227 5.97 -20.56 30.55
N ALA A 228 5.21 -19.50 30.87
CA ALA A 228 4.12 -19.06 30.03
C ALA A 228 4.34 -17.63 29.55
N VAL A 229 4.03 -17.40 28.27
CA VAL A 229 4.16 -16.12 27.59
C VAL A 229 2.83 -15.78 26.93
N GLY A 230 2.29 -14.59 27.15
CA GLY A 230 1.03 -14.23 26.50
C GLY A 230 0.35 -13.00 27.08
N SER A 231 -0.89 -12.79 26.63
CA SER A 231 -1.70 -11.65 27.03
C SER A 231 -2.16 -11.70 28.49
N VAL A 232 -2.61 -10.57 29.03
CA VAL A 232 -3.25 -10.52 30.37
C VAL A 232 -4.43 -11.48 30.46
N ALA A 233 -5.21 -11.62 29.38
CA ALA A 233 -6.34 -12.56 29.32
C ALA A 233 -5.85 -14.01 29.43
N PHE A 234 -4.75 -14.35 28.77
CA PHE A 234 -4.11 -15.67 28.90
C PHE A 234 -3.66 -15.96 30.32
N MET A 235 -3.04 -15.00 30.99
CA MET A 235 -2.59 -15.17 32.36
C MET A 235 -3.77 -15.37 33.34
N ARG A 236 -4.88 -14.64 33.12
CA ARG A 236 -6.11 -14.80 33.91
C ARG A 236 -6.75 -16.17 33.71
N SER A 237 -6.82 -16.70 32.51
CA SER A 237 -7.36 -18.04 32.24
C SER A 237 -6.58 -19.14 32.97
N ARG A 238 -5.34 -18.86 33.31
CA ARG A 238 -4.46 -19.75 34.11
C ARG A 238 -4.50 -19.47 35.62
N GLY A 239 -5.45 -18.67 36.09
CA GLY A 239 -5.66 -18.38 37.50
C GLY A 239 -4.74 -17.30 38.10
N LEU A 240 -3.95 -16.63 37.25
CA LEU A 240 -3.05 -15.57 37.68
C LEU A 240 -3.78 -14.22 37.74
N ARG A 241 -3.37 -13.36 38.67
CA ARG A 241 -3.92 -11.99 38.80
C ARG A 241 -2.82 -10.97 38.54
N PRO A 242 -2.62 -10.56 37.26
CA PRO A 242 -1.70 -9.47 36.94
C PRO A 242 -2.12 -8.19 37.66
N ALA A 243 -1.15 -7.43 38.20
CA ALA A 243 -1.41 -6.19 38.94
C ALA A 243 -2.08 -5.10 38.09
N SER A 244 -1.83 -5.08 36.78
CA SER A 244 -2.57 -4.23 35.85
C SER A 244 -3.78 -4.98 35.32
N SER A 245 -4.98 -4.39 35.49
CA SER A 245 -6.23 -4.94 34.95
C SER A 245 -6.34 -4.73 33.43
N GLU A 246 -5.51 -3.87 32.84
CA GLU A 246 -5.51 -3.53 31.44
C GLU A 246 -4.41 -4.24 30.67
N SER A 247 -4.81 -4.97 29.64
CA SER A 247 -3.88 -5.43 28.62
C SER A 247 -3.41 -4.20 27.85
N THR A 248 -2.17 -3.79 28.02
CA THR A 248 -1.57 -2.80 27.15
C THR A 248 -1.30 -3.51 25.83
N LEU A 249 -1.90 -3.02 24.76
CA LEU A 249 -1.63 -3.53 23.41
C LEU A 249 -0.12 -3.46 23.14
N GLY A 250 0.42 -4.53 22.57
CA GLY A 250 1.86 -4.61 22.34
C GLY A 250 2.69 -5.08 23.55
N GLU A 251 2.06 -5.65 24.60
CA GLU A 251 2.78 -6.27 25.70
C GLU A 251 2.43 -7.75 25.86
N ALA A 252 3.43 -8.60 26.06
CA ALA A 252 3.27 -9.97 26.52
C ALA A 252 3.84 -10.13 27.94
N LEU A 253 3.05 -10.70 28.82
CA LEU A 253 3.49 -11.07 30.18
C LEU A 253 4.23 -12.40 30.14
N VAL A 254 5.22 -12.52 31.00
CA VAL A 254 6.03 -13.72 31.18
C VAL A 254 5.90 -14.21 32.59
N THR A 255 5.57 -15.50 32.73
CA THR A 255 5.51 -16.15 34.04
C THR A 255 6.42 -17.37 34.09
N VAL A 256 6.99 -17.60 35.26
CA VAL A 256 7.79 -18.80 35.57
C VAL A 256 7.18 -19.42 36.84
N ASP A 257 6.84 -20.70 36.79
CA ASP A 257 6.20 -21.46 37.86
C ASP A 257 5.00 -20.72 38.49
N GLY A 258 4.16 -20.12 37.61
CA GLY A 258 2.94 -19.41 38.03
C GLY A 258 3.19 -18.05 38.70
N LYS A 259 4.39 -17.49 38.66
CA LYS A 259 4.69 -16.14 39.14
C LYS A 259 5.06 -15.25 37.97
N ILE A 260 4.60 -14.00 37.99
CA ILE A 260 4.96 -13.01 36.98
C ILE A 260 6.41 -12.60 37.17
N ASN A 261 7.25 -12.87 36.18
CA ASN A 261 8.67 -12.59 36.18
C ASN A 261 9.09 -11.48 35.21
N GLY A 262 8.16 -10.97 34.45
CA GLY A 262 8.43 -9.84 33.57
C GLY A 262 7.39 -9.65 32.48
N LYS A 263 7.71 -8.71 31.61
CA LYS A 263 6.96 -8.44 30.39
C LYS A 263 7.88 -8.05 29.23
N ILE A 264 7.42 -8.35 28.03
CA ILE A 264 8.06 -7.93 26.80
C ILE A 264 7.13 -6.96 26.10
N LYS A 265 7.67 -5.82 25.66
CA LYS A 265 6.95 -4.85 24.86
C LYS A 265 7.33 -4.98 23.40
N PHE A 266 6.31 -4.84 22.56
CA PHE A 266 6.44 -4.89 21.13
C PHE A 266 5.93 -3.59 20.52
N SER A 267 6.59 -3.13 19.48
CA SER A 267 6.13 -2.02 18.64
C SER A 267 6.39 -2.35 17.19
N ASP A 268 5.57 -1.82 16.34
CA ASP A 268 5.78 -1.86 14.89
C ASP A 268 6.44 -0.54 14.47
N GLU A 269 7.68 -0.63 14.00
CA GLU A 269 8.48 0.55 13.68
C GLU A 269 7.91 1.32 12.48
N PRO A 270 7.84 2.65 12.57
CA PRO A 270 7.47 3.47 11.42
C PRO A 270 8.46 3.27 10.28
N ARG A 271 7.96 3.27 9.04
CA ARG A 271 8.84 3.32 7.86
C ARG A 271 9.57 4.67 7.83
N LYS A 272 10.81 4.65 7.36
CA LYS A 272 11.65 5.86 7.27
C LYS A 272 11.00 6.96 6.43
N GLU A 273 10.21 6.55 5.44
CA GLU A 273 9.48 7.44 4.52
C GLU A 273 8.18 7.98 5.08
N SER A 274 7.63 7.40 6.15
CA SER A 274 6.30 7.77 6.67
C SER A 274 6.24 9.21 7.17
N LEU A 275 7.21 9.62 7.99
CA LEU A 275 7.23 10.97 8.54
C LEU A 275 7.41 12.05 7.44
N PRO A 276 8.40 11.94 6.53
CA PRO A 276 8.53 12.87 5.41
C PRO A 276 7.28 12.91 4.52
N THR A 277 6.65 11.77 4.25
CA THR A 277 5.43 11.69 3.44
C THR A 277 4.28 12.44 4.09
N VAL A 278 4.04 12.22 5.38
CA VAL A 278 2.98 12.92 6.13
C VAL A 278 3.23 14.43 6.13
N SER A 279 4.48 14.87 6.39
CA SER A 279 4.84 16.29 6.36
C SER A 279 4.58 16.94 4.99
N THR A 280 4.99 16.25 3.91
CA THR A 280 4.76 16.75 2.54
C THR A 280 3.27 16.87 2.22
N LEU A 281 2.45 15.91 2.62
CA LEU A 281 1.00 15.98 2.41
C LEU A 281 0.37 17.16 3.18
N GLN A 282 0.80 17.40 4.41
CA GLN A 282 0.34 18.54 5.21
C GLN A 282 0.76 19.87 4.59
N GLU A 283 1.98 19.98 4.07
CA GLU A 283 2.45 21.16 3.32
C GLU A 283 1.64 21.41 2.04
N MET A 284 1.14 20.35 1.40
CA MET A 284 0.21 20.43 0.26
C MET A 284 -1.22 20.83 0.67
N GLY A 285 -1.50 21.01 1.97
CA GLY A 285 -2.83 21.34 2.49
C GLY A 285 -3.77 20.14 2.61
N ILE A 286 -3.25 18.91 2.54
CA ILE A 286 -4.04 17.68 2.68
C ILE A 286 -4.13 17.30 4.16
N ASN A 287 -5.35 17.09 4.67
CA ASN A 287 -5.57 16.58 6.01
C ASN A 287 -5.16 15.11 6.08
N VAL A 288 -4.27 14.76 7.01
CA VAL A 288 -3.83 13.38 7.20
C VAL A 288 -4.52 12.77 8.42
N VAL A 289 -5.19 11.65 8.21
CA VAL A 289 -5.90 10.90 9.26
C VAL A 289 -5.28 9.52 9.40
N LEU A 290 -4.98 9.13 10.62
CA LEU A 290 -4.50 7.79 10.95
C LEU A 290 -5.68 6.90 11.35
N LEU A 291 -5.88 5.81 10.63
CA LEU A 291 -6.80 4.76 10.99
C LEU A 291 -6.02 3.63 11.68
N SER A 292 -6.42 3.29 12.90
CA SER A 292 -5.80 2.20 13.65
C SER A 292 -6.85 1.48 14.48
N GLY A 293 -6.71 0.16 14.59
CA GLY A 293 -7.45 -0.65 15.54
C GLY A 293 -6.92 -0.55 16.98
N ASP A 294 -5.81 0.16 17.19
CA ASP A 294 -5.22 0.34 18.50
C ASP A 294 -6.01 1.33 19.36
N ARG A 295 -5.89 1.19 20.67
CA ARG A 295 -6.45 2.17 21.61
C ARG A 295 -5.69 3.50 21.53
N ARG A 296 -6.37 4.61 21.79
CA ARG A 296 -5.86 6.00 21.71
C ARG A 296 -4.59 6.29 22.57
N GLN A 297 -4.17 5.35 23.40
CA GLN A 297 -3.03 5.47 24.34
C GLN A 297 -1.74 4.81 23.82
N VAL A 298 -1.72 4.34 22.58
CA VAL A 298 -0.53 3.72 21.96
C VAL A 298 0.11 4.72 20.95
#